data_6917a7d8d469f945840aa66896a79d52
#
_entry.id   6917a7d8d469f945840aa66896a79d52
#
_cell.length_a   1.000
_cell.length_b   1.000
_cell.length_c   1.000
_cell.angle_alpha   90.00
_cell.angle_beta   90.00
_cell.angle_gamma   90.00
#
_symmetry.space_group_name_H-M   'P 1'
#
loop_
_entity.id
_entity.type
_entity.pdbx_description
1 polymer ?
#
loop_
_entity_poly.entity_id
_entity_poly.type
_entity_poly.pdbx_seq_one_letter_code
_entity_poly.pdbx_strand_id
1 'polypeptide(L)'
;MGVACRAVATVGFRSLPEADQSCVRELIETFDAFDDDNDPHGERDFGTIYQLEDGRWTTERPRVREDECERVLWKLDYYDRDLAGGSEDPADPAITRRVLTIMLSDEY
;
A
#
# COMPACT_ATOMS: atom_id res chain seq x y z
N MET A 1 7.66 -14.54 8.43
CA MET A 1 6.42 -14.00 7.87
C MET A 1 5.39 -15.12 7.84
N GLY A 2 4.40 -15.05 8.68
CA GLY A 2 3.52 -16.19 8.92
C GLY A 2 2.21 -16.20 8.15
N VAL A 3 1.85 -15.14 7.42
CA VAL A 3 0.53 -15.05 6.80
C VAL A 3 0.68 -14.84 5.31
N ALA A 4 -0.01 -15.67 4.52
CA ALA A 4 -0.06 -15.50 3.08
C ALA A 4 -0.72 -14.16 2.74
N CYS A 5 -0.09 -13.40 1.84
CA CYS A 5 -0.60 -12.11 1.38
C CYS A 5 -0.75 -12.15 -0.13
N ARG A 6 -1.96 -11.89 -0.61
CA ARG A 6 -2.21 -11.76 -2.03
C ARG A 6 -2.01 -10.29 -2.42
N ALA A 7 -1.18 -10.04 -3.41
CA ALA A 7 -0.96 -8.70 -3.93
C ALA A 7 -1.76 -8.48 -5.20
N VAL A 8 -2.49 -7.37 -5.24
CA VAL A 8 -3.29 -6.94 -6.40
C VAL A 8 -2.85 -5.53 -6.78
N ALA A 9 -2.63 -5.30 -8.06
CA ALA A 9 -2.24 -3.98 -8.55
C ALA A 9 -3.28 -3.49 -9.57
N THR A 10 -3.63 -2.21 -9.47
CA THR A 10 -4.56 -1.58 -10.40
C THR A 10 -3.94 -1.38 -11.79
N VAL A 11 -4.79 -1.12 -12.77
CA VAL A 11 -4.33 -0.85 -14.14
C VAL A 11 -3.38 0.35 -14.19
N GLY A 12 -3.69 1.41 -13.43
CA GLY A 12 -2.84 2.60 -13.38
C GLY A 12 -1.45 2.29 -12.86
N PHE A 13 -1.35 1.57 -11.75
CA PHE A 13 -0.05 1.17 -11.20
C PHE A 13 0.71 0.27 -12.18
N ARG A 14 0.04 -0.70 -12.79
CA ARG A 14 0.67 -1.62 -13.75
C ARG A 14 1.10 -0.93 -15.05
N SER A 15 0.59 0.27 -15.30
CA SER A 15 0.99 1.08 -16.47
C SER A 15 2.29 1.83 -16.25
N LEU A 16 2.80 1.89 -15.01
CA LEU A 16 4.10 2.50 -14.75
C LEU A 16 5.22 1.62 -15.32
N PRO A 17 6.38 2.23 -15.63
CA PRO A 17 7.56 1.43 -16.00
C PRO A 17 7.91 0.39 -14.96
N GLU A 18 8.42 -0.77 -15.39
CA GLU A 18 8.75 -1.86 -14.46
C GLU A 18 9.71 -1.46 -13.36
N ALA A 19 10.69 -0.61 -13.68
CA ALA A 19 11.64 -0.11 -12.68
C ALA A 19 10.93 0.67 -11.58
N ASP A 20 9.93 1.47 -11.91
CA ASP A 20 9.12 2.20 -10.93
C ASP A 20 8.28 1.25 -10.10
N GLN A 21 7.64 0.29 -10.73
CA GLN A 21 6.84 -0.71 -10.01
C GLN A 21 7.70 -1.49 -9.00
N SER A 22 8.89 -1.92 -9.41
CA SER A 22 9.81 -2.65 -8.53
C SER A 22 10.26 -1.80 -7.35
N CYS A 23 10.61 -0.55 -7.60
CA CYS A 23 11.03 0.38 -6.57
C CYS A 23 9.91 0.60 -5.54
N VAL A 24 8.68 0.85 -6.01
CA VAL A 24 7.53 1.06 -5.13
C VAL A 24 7.24 -0.19 -4.29
N ARG A 25 7.31 -1.38 -4.89
CA ARG A 25 7.09 -2.63 -4.16
C ARG A 25 8.10 -2.84 -3.04
N GLU A 26 9.38 -2.53 -3.29
CA GLU A 26 10.40 -2.59 -2.25
C GLU A 26 10.10 -1.63 -1.11
N LEU A 27 9.68 -0.40 -1.42
CA LEU A 27 9.33 0.59 -0.41
C LEU A 27 8.12 0.15 0.42
N ILE A 28 7.15 -0.52 -0.20
CA ILE A 28 6.00 -1.07 0.52
C ILE A 28 6.42 -2.18 1.48
N GLU A 29 7.31 -3.08 1.05
CA GLU A 29 7.80 -4.19 1.89
C GLU A 29 8.51 -3.70 3.14
N THR A 30 9.19 -2.57 3.05
CA THR A 30 9.97 -1.99 4.15
C THR A 30 9.30 -0.76 4.77
N PHE A 31 8.03 -0.52 4.45
CA PHE A 31 7.33 0.69 4.87
C PHE A 31 7.19 0.74 6.40
N ASP A 32 7.66 1.85 6.98
CA ASP A 32 7.57 2.13 8.41
C ASP A 32 7.22 3.59 8.71
N ALA A 33 6.87 4.36 7.69
CA ALA A 33 6.58 5.79 7.81
C ALA A 33 5.16 6.05 8.35
N PHE A 34 4.84 5.42 9.48
CA PHE A 34 3.56 5.59 10.15
C PHE A 34 3.69 6.64 11.26
N ASP A 35 2.71 7.53 11.34
CA ASP A 35 2.63 8.54 12.39
C ASP A 35 1.16 8.73 12.81
N ASP A 36 0.92 9.66 13.74
CA ASP A 36 -0.42 9.89 14.28
C ASP A 36 -1.38 10.50 13.23
N ASP A 37 -0.86 11.13 12.19
CA ASP A 37 -1.68 11.73 11.15
C ASP A 37 -2.13 10.72 10.10
N ASN A 38 -1.24 9.82 9.68
CA ASN A 38 -1.54 8.85 8.63
C ASN A 38 -2.00 7.48 9.15
N ASP A 39 -1.76 7.21 10.43
CA ASP A 39 -2.14 5.94 11.06
C ASP A 39 -2.59 6.18 12.50
N PRO A 40 -3.70 6.92 12.69
CA PRO A 40 -4.14 7.33 14.04
C PRO A 40 -4.52 6.16 14.95
N HIS A 41 -4.82 5.00 14.40
CA HIS A 41 -5.22 3.82 15.18
C HIS A 41 -4.10 2.77 15.29
N GLY A 42 -2.94 3.03 14.72
CA GLY A 42 -1.81 2.09 14.78
C GLY A 42 -2.03 0.78 14.04
N GLU A 43 -2.90 0.76 13.05
CA GLU A 43 -3.26 -0.47 12.32
C GLU A 43 -2.21 -0.89 11.30
N ARG A 44 -1.41 0.05 10.79
CA ARG A 44 -0.34 -0.17 9.81
C ARG A 44 -0.80 -0.91 8.55
N ASP A 45 -1.99 -0.56 8.07
CA ASP A 45 -2.65 -1.23 6.94
C ASP A 45 -2.83 -0.32 5.72
N PHE A 46 -2.24 0.88 5.75
CA PHE A 46 -2.35 1.86 4.68
C PHE A 46 -1.11 2.74 4.63
N GLY A 47 -0.69 3.11 3.44
CA GLY A 47 0.44 4.03 3.28
C GLY A 47 0.47 4.68 1.91
N THR A 48 1.28 5.73 1.79
CA THR A 48 1.47 6.49 0.57
C THR A 48 2.95 6.52 0.21
N ILE A 49 3.25 6.31 -1.08
CA ILE A 49 4.58 6.43 -1.65
C ILE A 49 4.53 7.62 -2.62
N TYR A 50 5.51 8.51 -2.52
CA TYR A 50 5.57 9.74 -3.30
C TYR A 50 6.68 9.67 -4.34
N GLN A 51 6.42 10.22 -5.54
CA GLN A 51 7.44 10.38 -6.55
C GLN A 51 7.99 11.80 -6.53
N LEU A 52 9.32 11.92 -6.44
CA LEU A 52 10.01 13.20 -6.47
C LEU A 52 10.14 13.70 -7.92
N GLU A 53 10.47 15.00 -8.09
CA GLU A 53 10.64 15.59 -9.41
C GLU A 53 11.67 14.87 -10.29
N ASP A 54 12.71 14.30 -9.67
CA ASP A 54 13.75 13.56 -10.38
C ASP A 54 13.35 12.12 -10.74
N GLY A 55 12.12 11.72 -10.44
CA GLY A 55 11.59 10.41 -10.74
C GLY A 55 11.79 9.37 -9.64
N ARG A 56 12.52 9.69 -8.59
CA ARG A 56 12.72 8.77 -7.47
C ARG A 56 11.47 8.67 -6.60
N TRP A 57 11.29 7.51 -5.97
CA TRP A 57 10.17 7.25 -5.06
C TRP A 57 10.65 7.31 -3.61
N THR A 58 9.78 7.80 -2.72
CA THR A 58 10.10 7.92 -1.30
C THR A 58 8.86 7.70 -0.45
N THR A 59 9.08 7.22 0.78
CA THR A 59 8.01 7.11 1.78
C THR A 59 7.84 8.41 2.56
N GLU A 60 8.76 9.36 2.44
CA GLU A 60 8.69 10.64 3.14
C GLU A 60 7.81 11.62 2.35
N ARG A 61 6.91 12.30 3.06
CA ARG A 61 6.07 13.32 2.45
C ARG A 61 6.94 14.48 1.93
N PRO A 62 6.90 14.80 0.62
CA PRO A 62 7.65 15.92 0.09
C PRO A 62 7.13 17.26 0.61
N ARG A 63 7.98 18.29 0.55
CA ARG A 63 7.60 19.65 0.93
C ARG A 63 6.88 20.42 -0.18
N VAL A 64 6.35 19.71 -1.16
CA VAL A 64 5.53 20.25 -2.25
C VAL A 64 4.07 19.90 -1.99
N ARG A 65 3.17 20.54 -2.72
CA ARG A 65 1.75 20.21 -2.61
C ARG A 65 1.52 18.78 -3.08
N GLU A 66 0.62 18.07 -2.41
CA GLU A 66 0.36 16.67 -2.73
C GLU A 66 -0.15 16.45 -4.16
N ASP A 67 -0.85 17.46 -4.72
CA ASP A 67 -1.34 17.39 -6.09
C ASP A 67 -0.27 17.68 -7.14
N GLU A 68 0.93 18.08 -6.73
CA GLU A 68 2.06 18.35 -7.60
C GLU A 68 2.99 17.14 -7.80
N CYS A 69 2.74 16.04 -7.14
CA CYS A 69 3.55 14.82 -7.30
C CYS A 69 2.67 13.61 -7.51
N GLU A 70 3.22 12.62 -8.22
CA GLU A 70 2.55 11.33 -8.37
C GLU A 70 2.59 10.59 -7.03
N ARG A 71 1.51 9.93 -6.69
CA ARG A 71 1.41 9.18 -5.46
C ARG A 71 0.86 7.78 -5.74
N VAL A 72 1.47 6.79 -5.11
CA VAL A 72 0.98 5.43 -5.09
C VAL A 72 0.48 5.13 -3.69
N LEU A 73 -0.72 4.59 -3.60
CA LEU A 73 -1.30 4.17 -2.33
C LEU A 73 -1.26 2.66 -2.23
N TRP A 74 -1.08 2.16 -1.02
CA TRP A 74 -1.23 0.74 -0.76
C TRP A 74 -2.13 0.56 0.46
N LYS A 75 -2.91 -0.52 0.45
CA LYS A 75 -3.75 -0.88 1.59
C LYS A 75 -3.77 -2.38 1.79
N LEU A 76 -3.87 -2.79 3.04
CA LEU A 76 -4.08 -4.17 3.42
C LEU A 76 -5.51 -4.33 3.90
N ASP A 77 -6.22 -5.27 3.31
CA ASP A 77 -7.54 -5.67 3.74
C ASP A 77 -7.49 -7.11 4.25
N TYR A 78 -8.30 -7.41 5.24
CA TYR A 78 -8.35 -8.69 5.91
C TYR A 78 -9.70 -9.32 5.63
N TYR A 79 -9.68 -10.34 4.77
CA TYR A 79 -10.89 -11.03 4.35
C TYR A 79 -10.98 -12.40 5.00
N ASP A 80 -12.17 -13.00 4.98
CA ASP A 80 -12.35 -14.38 5.36
C ASP A 80 -11.68 -15.30 4.31
N ARG A 81 -11.69 -16.63 4.57
CA ARG A 81 -11.00 -17.59 3.71
C ARG A 81 -11.55 -17.62 2.28
N ASP A 82 -12.82 -17.25 2.10
CA ASP A 82 -13.48 -17.24 0.80
C ASP A 82 -13.37 -15.88 0.10
N LEU A 83 -12.76 -14.88 0.75
CA LEU A 83 -12.64 -13.51 0.26
C LEU A 83 -14.02 -12.86 0.00
N ALA A 84 -15.05 -13.34 0.68
CA ALA A 84 -16.42 -12.87 0.50
C ALA A 84 -16.81 -11.76 1.47
N GLY A 85 -16.10 -11.59 2.57
CA GLY A 85 -16.37 -10.55 3.56
C GLY A 85 -15.18 -10.35 4.47
N GLY A 86 -15.33 -9.44 5.43
CA GLY A 86 -14.28 -9.18 6.42
C GLY A 86 -14.05 -10.38 7.33
N SER A 87 -12.81 -10.55 7.79
CA SER A 87 -12.47 -11.63 8.71
C SER A 87 -13.07 -11.37 10.10
N GLU A 88 -13.57 -12.42 10.74
CA GLU A 88 -14.05 -12.35 12.12
C GLU A 88 -12.91 -12.10 13.11
N ASP A 89 -11.71 -12.60 12.79
CA ASP A 89 -10.50 -12.39 13.59
C ASP A 89 -9.32 -12.13 12.65
N PRO A 90 -9.03 -10.86 12.31
CA PRO A 90 -7.94 -10.52 11.39
C PRO A 90 -6.57 -10.99 11.85
N ALA A 91 -6.39 -11.27 13.14
CA ALA A 91 -5.12 -11.75 13.67
C ALA A 91 -4.92 -13.26 13.49
N ASP A 92 -5.99 -14.00 13.17
CA ASP A 92 -5.92 -15.45 13.01
C ASP A 92 -5.62 -15.83 11.55
N PRO A 93 -4.40 -16.32 11.24
CA PRO A 93 -4.04 -16.68 9.88
C PRO A 93 -4.80 -17.88 9.34
N ALA A 94 -5.42 -18.69 10.20
CA ALA A 94 -6.18 -19.86 9.78
C ALA A 94 -7.50 -19.48 9.10
N ILE A 95 -8.10 -18.35 9.47
CA ILE A 95 -9.40 -17.90 8.96
C ILE A 95 -9.31 -16.57 8.20
N THR A 96 -8.12 -15.97 8.10
CA THR A 96 -7.93 -14.65 7.49
C THR A 96 -7.06 -14.75 6.24
N ARG A 97 -7.46 -14.06 5.19
CA ARG A 97 -6.65 -13.83 4.00
C ARG A 97 -6.34 -12.34 3.91
N ARG A 98 -5.05 -12.02 3.75
CA ARG A 98 -4.60 -10.65 3.60
C ARG A 98 -4.51 -10.32 2.11
N VAL A 99 -5.08 -9.18 1.73
CA VAL A 99 -4.99 -8.68 0.36
C VAL A 99 -4.33 -7.32 0.38
N LEU A 100 -3.18 -7.21 -0.26
CA LEU A 100 -2.48 -5.96 -0.48
C LEU A 100 -2.92 -5.39 -1.81
N THR A 101 -3.50 -4.19 -1.82
CA THR A 101 -3.87 -3.49 -3.04
C THR A 101 -2.92 -2.32 -3.24
N ILE A 102 -2.33 -2.24 -4.44
CA ILE A 102 -1.43 -1.15 -4.83
C ILE A 102 -2.13 -0.39 -5.95
N MET A 103 -2.24 0.94 -5.81
CA MET A 103 -3.00 1.77 -6.73
C MET A 103 -2.41 3.17 -6.84
N LEU A 104 -2.68 3.86 -7.94
CA LEU A 104 -2.39 5.29 -8.03
C LEU A 104 -3.41 6.06 -7.18
N SER A 105 -3.03 7.26 -6.73
CA SER A 105 -3.87 8.04 -5.82
C SER A 105 -5.23 8.41 -6.43
N ASP A 106 -5.32 8.56 -7.74
CA ASP A 106 -6.57 8.87 -8.42
C ASP A 106 -7.47 7.65 -8.66
N GLU A 107 -7.00 6.46 -8.31
CA GLU A 107 -7.75 5.22 -8.40
C GLU A 107 -8.36 4.79 -7.06
N TYR A 108 -8.09 5.55 -6.03
CA TYR A 108 -8.60 5.24 -4.69
C TYR A 108 -10.08 5.50 -4.53
#